data_b883f63f0d08352c767055f442d40da0
#
_entry.id   b883f63f0d08352c767055f442d40da0
#
_cell.length_a   1.000
_cell.length_b   1.000
_cell.length_c   1.000
_cell.angle_alpha   90.00
_cell.angle_beta   90.00
_cell.angle_gamma   90.00
#
_symmetry.space_group_name_H-M   'P 1'
#
loop_
_entity.id
_entity.type
_entity.pdbx_description
1 polymer ?
#
loop_
_entity_poly.entity_id
_entity_poly.type
_entity_poly.pdbx_seq_one_letter_code
_entity_poly.pdbx_strand_id
1 'polypeptide(L)'
;MNTIKDNLNIKKNGATFTPVLLADFLAEKILKYNTKDSVRVLDPSCGDGALLLSIGKELVSKKITFELRGIDINYNYLRKAETRLESHFGESRYLVQYADFLESISFDDTRFGTSNGISMDMNQCADIIIANPPYVRTQLLGAAYAQQISKKYGLKGKVDLYFPFVKAMTFALKEGGILGVITSNKYLNTKSGESIREFLRENYEILEIIDLGDTKLFDAAVLPAIFIGRKTRTDSTESCQFFKIYQDFNKKTRLEGKKMSIYEALKNNYVGNFKHNENSYVCTSGAVKFDSSNKSNWILLDLREEEFVRKIEAACFSRVRDHFKVKIGVKTTADKVFIRKDWGAYDIIEPEAELMYDLISQENIKAWGTPETDLRILYPHFDNKGKCNRINLEDYPRTKEYLLSNFEVLNNRHYVLKSGRGWYEIWVPQNPALWKLPKVVFPDISIEPRFCFDSSGKLVNGNCYWMAATNEKDLDILLFIQGVCNSRLMNYYHSLMYNNKLYAGRKRYFSQYIENYPLPRFSSANFQAVVALVKQLNNTETLDKSDLENKLNKLINEAYGLCRDFF
;
A
#
# COMPACT_ATOMS: atom_id res chain seq x y z
N MET A 1 -28.36 1.51 -21.22
CA MET A 1 -28.65 1.55 -19.77
C MET A 1 -28.17 0.32 -18.99
N ASN A 2 -28.03 -0.85 -19.61
CA ASN A 2 -27.51 -2.06 -18.93
C ASN A 2 -26.01 -2.00 -18.60
N THR A 3 -25.18 -1.46 -19.47
CA THR A 3 -23.72 -1.38 -19.28
C THR A 3 -23.27 -0.54 -18.07
N ILE A 4 -24.02 0.49 -17.68
CA ILE A 4 -23.67 1.34 -16.52
C ILE A 4 -24.07 0.65 -15.20
N LYS A 5 -25.19 -0.09 -15.18
CA LYS A 5 -25.60 -0.89 -14.01
C LYS A 5 -24.69 -2.09 -13.80
N ASP A 6 -24.21 -2.75 -14.88
CA ASP A 6 -23.25 -3.84 -14.81
C ASP A 6 -21.89 -3.37 -14.28
N ASN A 7 -21.38 -2.23 -14.73
CA ASN A 7 -20.15 -1.63 -14.22
C ASN A 7 -20.25 -1.19 -12.75
N LEU A 8 -21.42 -0.77 -12.27
CA LEU A 8 -21.64 -0.42 -10.86
C LEU A 8 -21.69 -1.68 -9.96
N ASN A 9 -22.25 -2.78 -10.44
CA ASN A 9 -22.25 -4.06 -9.73
C ASN A 9 -20.87 -4.72 -9.73
N ILE A 10 -20.12 -4.64 -10.83
CA ILE A 10 -18.72 -5.11 -10.93
C ILE A 10 -17.85 -4.39 -9.90
N LYS A 11 -17.92 -3.05 -9.83
CA LYS A 11 -17.16 -2.26 -8.83
C LYS A 11 -17.56 -2.55 -7.38
N LYS A 12 -18.82 -2.85 -7.12
CA LYS A 12 -19.33 -3.14 -5.77
C LYS A 12 -18.89 -4.51 -5.26
N ASN A 13 -18.73 -5.49 -6.16
CA ASN A 13 -18.33 -6.86 -5.83
C ASN A 13 -16.82 -7.12 -6.02
N GLY A 14 -16.04 -6.12 -6.47
CA GLY A 14 -14.59 -6.22 -6.66
C GLY A 14 -14.16 -7.20 -7.75
N ALA A 15 -15.08 -7.59 -8.63
CA ALA A 15 -14.77 -8.47 -9.76
C ALA A 15 -13.79 -7.76 -10.72
N THR A 16 -12.69 -8.42 -11.03
CA THR A 16 -11.67 -7.94 -11.97
C THR A 16 -11.35 -9.06 -12.94
N PHE A 17 -11.70 -8.86 -14.22
CA PHE A 17 -11.38 -9.85 -15.24
C PHE A 17 -9.90 -9.83 -15.60
N THR A 18 -9.32 -11.01 -15.75
CA THR A 18 -7.91 -11.15 -16.12
C THR A 18 -7.76 -10.96 -17.63
N PRO A 19 -6.94 -10.00 -18.10
CA PRO A 19 -6.63 -9.88 -19.51
C PRO A 19 -6.02 -11.18 -20.08
N VAL A 20 -6.38 -11.55 -21.29
CA VAL A 20 -5.97 -12.82 -21.92
C VAL A 20 -4.45 -13.00 -21.89
N LEU A 21 -3.68 -11.98 -22.28
CA LEU A 21 -2.22 -12.07 -22.29
C LEU A 21 -1.60 -12.29 -20.88
N LEU A 22 -2.24 -11.78 -19.83
CA LEU A 22 -1.81 -12.04 -18.46
C LEU A 22 -2.20 -13.43 -17.99
N ALA A 23 -3.36 -13.92 -18.42
CA ALA A 23 -3.81 -15.29 -18.15
C ALA A 23 -2.87 -16.30 -18.83
N ASP A 24 -2.49 -16.07 -20.08
CA ASP A 24 -1.53 -16.89 -20.83
C ASP A 24 -0.16 -16.89 -20.16
N PHE A 25 0.33 -15.71 -19.75
CA PHE A 25 1.59 -15.58 -19.03
C PHE A 25 1.59 -16.35 -17.71
N LEU A 26 0.52 -16.25 -16.91
CA LEU A 26 0.41 -16.97 -15.64
C LEU A 26 0.35 -18.49 -15.88
N ALA A 27 -0.39 -18.94 -16.87
CA ALA A 27 -0.49 -20.36 -17.24
C ALA A 27 0.88 -20.92 -17.64
N GLU A 28 1.62 -20.23 -18.52
CA GLU A 28 2.98 -20.59 -18.94
C GLU A 28 3.93 -20.69 -17.72
N LYS A 29 3.88 -19.71 -16.80
CA LYS A 29 4.71 -19.69 -15.60
C LYS A 29 4.39 -20.85 -14.64
N ILE A 30 3.12 -21.16 -14.40
CA ILE A 30 2.72 -22.29 -13.56
C ILE A 30 3.22 -23.61 -14.14
N LEU A 31 2.99 -23.82 -15.45
CA LEU A 31 3.34 -25.08 -16.11
C LEU A 31 4.85 -25.29 -16.31
N LYS A 32 5.66 -24.26 -16.15
CA LYS A 32 7.13 -24.39 -16.03
C LYS A 32 7.54 -25.27 -14.85
N TYR A 33 6.75 -25.26 -13.79
CA TYR A 33 7.04 -26.00 -12.55
C TYR A 33 6.26 -27.32 -12.43
N ASN A 34 5.36 -27.60 -13.37
CA ASN A 34 4.60 -28.86 -13.39
C ASN A 34 5.47 -30.01 -13.93
N THR A 35 5.45 -31.13 -13.21
CA THR A 35 6.15 -32.37 -13.59
C THR A 35 5.20 -33.54 -13.85
N LYS A 36 3.86 -33.32 -13.81
CA LYS A 36 2.86 -34.36 -13.98
C LYS A 36 2.31 -34.38 -15.40
N ASP A 37 2.07 -35.59 -15.91
CA ASP A 37 1.44 -35.81 -17.21
C ASP A 37 -0.09 -35.79 -17.17
N SER A 38 -0.67 -35.75 -15.97
CA SER A 38 -2.12 -35.62 -15.75
C SER A 38 -2.38 -34.73 -14.53
N VAL A 39 -3.26 -33.71 -14.71
CA VAL A 39 -3.51 -32.72 -13.67
C VAL A 39 -4.99 -32.35 -13.55
N ARG A 40 -5.44 -32.10 -12.32
CA ARG A 40 -6.70 -31.40 -12.04
C ARG A 40 -6.40 -29.94 -11.72
N VAL A 41 -7.01 -29.04 -12.48
CA VAL A 41 -6.83 -27.59 -12.33
C VAL A 41 -8.09 -27.00 -11.72
N LEU A 42 -7.93 -26.14 -10.71
CA LEU A 42 -9.02 -25.41 -10.05
C LEU A 42 -8.81 -23.89 -10.18
N ASP A 43 -9.87 -23.19 -10.59
CA ASP A 43 -10.00 -21.74 -10.38
C ASP A 43 -11.20 -21.48 -9.46
N PRO A 44 -10.96 -21.06 -8.20
CA PRO A 44 -12.03 -20.91 -7.19
C PRO A 44 -12.82 -19.61 -7.28
N SER A 45 -12.52 -18.76 -8.27
CA SER A 45 -13.20 -17.49 -8.59
C SER A 45 -13.10 -17.22 -10.10
N CYS A 46 -13.56 -18.19 -10.89
CA CYS A 46 -13.20 -18.30 -12.30
C CYS A 46 -13.77 -17.20 -13.21
N GLY A 47 -14.73 -16.42 -12.74
CA GLY A 47 -15.33 -15.34 -13.51
C GLY A 47 -15.84 -15.85 -14.86
N ASP A 48 -15.34 -15.26 -15.95
CA ASP A 48 -15.66 -15.63 -17.31
C ASP A 48 -14.78 -16.77 -17.90
N GLY A 49 -13.97 -17.43 -17.05
CA GLY A 49 -13.15 -18.59 -17.41
C GLY A 49 -11.84 -18.27 -18.15
N ALA A 50 -11.37 -17.02 -18.13
CA ALA A 50 -10.15 -16.62 -18.88
C ALA A 50 -8.90 -17.39 -18.44
N LEU A 51 -8.69 -17.57 -17.13
CA LEU A 51 -7.55 -18.32 -16.58
C LEU A 51 -7.64 -19.81 -16.93
N LEU A 52 -8.82 -20.40 -16.79
CA LEU A 52 -9.05 -21.81 -17.13
C LEU A 52 -8.82 -22.08 -18.62
N LEU A 53 -9.27 -21.17 -19.50
CA LEU A 53 -9.03 -21.28 -20.93
C LEU A 53 -7.54 -21.24 -21.25
N SER A 54 -6.81 -20.27 -20.69
CA SER A 54 -5.38 -20.10 -20.96
C SER A 54 -4.57 -21.31 -20.50
N ILE A 55 -4.79 -21.78 -19.28
CA ILE A 55 -4.06 -22.95 -18.78
C ILE A 55 -4.46 -24.23 -19.53
N GLY A 56 -5.73 -24.39 -19.90
CA GLY A 56 -6.18 -25.54 -20.70
C GLY A 56 -5.54 -25.60 -22.08
N LYS A 57 -5.40 -24.46 -22.77
CA LYS A 57 -4.69 -24.36 -24.06
C LYS A 57 -3.21 -24.76 -23.91
N GLU A 58 -2.56 -24.28 -22.87
CA GLU A 58 -1.16 -24.59 -22.61
C GLU A 58 -0.97 -26.08 -22.26
N LEU A 59 -1.90 -26.69 -21.51
CA LEU A 59 -1.91 -28.13 -21.23
C LEU A 59 -2.09 -28.97 -22.50
N VAL A 60 -2.96 -28.55 -23.42
CA VAL A 60 -3.11 -29.18 -24.73
C VAL A 60 -1.81 -29.12 -25.53
N SER A 61 -1.17 -27.93 -25.56
CA SER A 61 0.09 -27.74 -26.31
C SER A 61 1.22 -28.64 -25.78
N LYS A 62 1.24 -28.88 -24.47
CA LYS A 62 2.22 -29.76 -23.79
C LYS A 62 1.82 -31.24 -23.76
N LYS A 63 0.67 -31.61 -24.34
CA LYS A 63 0.11 -32.97 -24.36
C LYS A 63 -0.12 -33.54 -22.94
N ILE A 64 -0.44 -32.70 -21.97
CA ILE A 64 -0.76 -33.10 -20.58
C ILE A 64 -2.27 -33.38 -20.52
N THR A 65 -2.66 -34.49 -19.91
CA THR A 65 -4.07 -34.82 -19.64
C THR A 65 -4.59 -33.93 -18.51
N PHE A 66 -5.81 -33.42 -18.62
CA PHE A 66 -6.34 -32.50 -17.63
C PHE A 66 -7.86 -32.55 -17.44
N GLU A 67 -8.28 -32.12 -16.25
CA GLU A 67 -9.64 -31.74 -15.89
C GLU A 67 -9.61 -30.30 -15.35
N LEU A 68 -10.46 -29.40 -15.90
CA LEU A 68 -10.59 -28.02 -15.43
C LEU A 68 -11.82 -27.90 -14.53
N ARG A 69 -11.68 -27.25 -13.39
CA ARG A 69 -12.78 -26.93 -12.47
C ARG A 69 -12.83 -25.44 -12.21
N GLY A 70 -14.01 -24.84 -12.37
CA GLY A 70 -14.26 -23.43 -12.09
C GLY A 70 -15.37 -23.27 -11.06
N ILE A 71 -15.17 -22.38 -10.09
CA ILE A 71 -16.20 -22.01 -9.11
C ILE A 71 -16.38 -20.49 -9.17
N ASP A 72 -17.62 -20.01 -9.17
CA ASP A 72 -17.92 -18.59 -9.01
C ASP A 72 -19.30 -18.40 -8.36
N ILE A 73 -19.48 -17.29 -7.65
CA ILE A 73 -20.75 -16.88 -7.04
C ILE A 73 -21.65 -16.10 -8.00
N ASN A 74 -21.20 -15.85 -9.22
CA ASN A 74 -21.95 -15.11 -10.21
C ASN A 74 -22.36 -16.01 -11.39
N TYR A 75 -23.63 -16.34 -11.43
CA TYR A 75 -24.20 -17.23 -12.45
C TYR A 75 -23.97 -16.72 -13.89
N ASN A 76 -24.05 -15.40 -14.12
CA ASN A 76 -23.86 -14.86 -15.46
C ASN A 76 -22.40 -14.98 -15.94
N TYR A 77 -21.43 -14.94 -15.03
CA TYR A 77 -20.04 -15.18 -15.36
C TYR A 77 -19.78 -16.64 -15.67
N LEU A 78 -20.35 -17.54 -14.89
CA LEU A 78 -20.25 -18.98 -15.13
C LEU A 78 -20.79 -19.38 -16.51
N ARG A 79 -21.94 -18.85 -16.93
CA ARG A 79 -22.46 -19.08 -18.29
C ARG A 79 -21.48 -18.68 -19.39
N LYS A 80 -20.78 -17.53 -19.20
CA LYS A 80 -19.72 -17.11 -20.12
C LYS A 80 -18.52 -18.05 -20.09
N ALA A 81 -18.11 -18.49 -18.90
CA ALA A 81 -17.03 -19.45 -18.72
C ALA A 81 -17.35 -20.79 -19.41
N GLU A 82 -18.56 -21.31 -19.19
CA GLU A 82 -19.05 -22.54 -19.81
C GLU A 82 -18.98 -22.44 -21.34
N THR A 83 -19.62 -21.42 -21.93
CA THR A 83 -19.58 -21.19 -23.39
C THR A 83 -18.16 -21.07 -23.93
N ARG A 84 -17.28 -20.40 -23.19
CA ARG A 84 -15.87 -20.21 -23.57
C ARG A 84 -15.08 -21.52 -23.52
N LEU A 85 -15.27 -22.33 -22.50
CA LEU A 85 -14.57 -23.62 -22.35
C LEU A 85 -15.09 -24.64 -23.32
N GLU A 86 -16.42 -24.73 -23.51
CA GLU A 86 -17.08 -25.63 -24.47
C GLU A 86 -16.57 -25.43 -25.91
N SER A 87 -16.40 -24.18 -26.31
CA SER A 87 -15.90 -23.86 -27.66
C SER A 87 -14.46 -24.34 -27.95
N HIS A 88 -13.69 -24.72 -26.91
CA HIS A 88 -12.29 -25.13 -27.02
C HIS A 88 -12.03 -26.56 -26.54
N PHE A 89 -12.80 -27.03 -25.57
CA PHE A 89 -12.61 -28.34 -24.95
C PHE A 89 -13.93 -29.09 -24.91
N GLY A 90 -13.97 -30.35 -25.14
CA GLY A 90 -15.19 -31.13 -25.00
C GLY A 90 -15.71 -31.13 -23.54
N GLU A 91 -17.03 -31.30 -23.37
CA GLU A 91 -17.72 -31.28 -22.06
C GLU A 91 -17.07 -32.16 -20.97
N SER A 92 -16.41 -33.23 -21.36
CA SER A 92 -15.74 -34.14 -20.42
C SER A 92 -14.46 -33.58 -19.79
N ARG A 93 -13.98 -32.42 -20.23
CA ARG A 93 -12.71 -31.84 -19.76
C ARG A 93 -12.86 -30.69 -18.79
N TYR A 94 -14.07 -30.19 -18.57
CA TYR A 94 -14.31 -29.10 -17.65
C TYR A 94 -15.61 -29.27 -16.87
N LEU A 95 -15.62 -28.64 -15.68
CA LEU A 95 -16.80 -28.51 -14.83
C LEU A 95 -16.80 -27.10 -14.22
N VAL A 96 -17.89 -26.34 -14.43
CA VAL A 96 -18.08 -25.04 -13.75
C VAL A 96 -19.27 -25.12 -12.79
N GLN A 97 -19.12 -24.55 -11.60
CA GLN A 97 -20.09 -24.70 -10.52
C GLN A 97 -20.42 -23.36 -9.87
N TYR A 98 -21.72 -23.10 -9.68
CA TYR A 98 -22.22 -21.96 -8.93
C TYR A 98 -22.13 -22.26 -7.43
N ALA A 99 -21.17 -21.64 -6.73
CA ALA A 99 -20.99 -21.78 -5.29
C ALA A 99 -20.13 -20.64 -4.71
N ASP A 100 -20.24 -20.42 -3.40
CA ASP A 100 -19.24 -19.65 -2.64
C ASP A 100 -18.10 -20.60 -2.24
N PHE A 101 -16.93 -20.40 -2.85
CA PHE A 101 -15.77 -21.23 -2.57
C PHE A 101 -15.33 -21.17 -1.10
N LEU A 102 -15.40 -19.99 -0.46
CA LEU A 102 -15.02 -19.83 0.94
C LEU A 102 -15.97 -20.54 1.89
N GLU A 103 -17.26 -20.64 1.54
CA GLU A 103 -18.24 -21.41 2.30
C GLU A 103 -18.12 -22.91 2.05
N SER A 104 -17.75 -23.32 0.84
CA SER A 104 -17.65 -24.72 0.41
C SER A 104 -16.49 -25.49 1.06
N ILE A 105 -15.44 -24.81 1.56
CA ILE A 105 -14.33 -25.44 2.28
C ILE A 105 -14.77 -25.83 3.69
N SER A 106 -14.55 -27.09 4.09
CA SER A 106 -14.69 -27.56 5.47
C SER A 106 -13.34 -28.01 6.00
N PHE A 107 -12.95 -27.53 7.19
CA PHE A 107 -11.73 -27.95 7.87
C PHE A 107 -11.95 -29.14 8.83
N ASP A 108 -13.20 -29.55 9.02
CA ASP A 108 -13.55 -30.75 9.80
C ASP A 108 -13.66 -31.96 8.87
N ASP A 109 -12.86 -32.99 9.12
CA ASP A 109 -12.84 -34.26 8.38
C ASP A 109 -14.19 -35.02 8.39
N THR A 110 -15.19 -34.55 9.15
CA THR A 110 -16.43 -35.27 9.43
C THR A 110 -17.67 -34.68 8.77
N ARG A 111 -17.61 -33.57 8.06
CA ARG A 111 -18.81 -32.96 7.45
C ARG A 111 -18.60 -32.61 5.97
N PHE A 112 -19.24 -33.37 5.12
CA PHE A 112 -19.49 -33.02 3.72
C PHE A 112 -20.45 -31.83 3.68
N GLY A 113 -19.99 -30.68 3.19
CA GLY A 113 -20.83 -29.52 2.96
C GLY A 113 -21.76 -29.78 1.78
N THR A 114 -23.06 -29.93 2.06
CA THR A 114 -24.11 -30.01 1.03
C THR A 114 -24.62 -28.60 0.73
N SER A 115 -24.21 -28.01 -0.39
CA SER A 115 -24.97 -26.97 -1.05
C SER A 115 -25.56 -27.57 -2.34
N ASN A 116 -26.87 -27.58 -2.44
CA ASN A 116 -27.65 -28.04 -3.62
C ASN A 116 -27.37 -29.45 -4.16
N GLY A 117 -27.23 -30.45 -3.28
CA GLY A 117 -27.32 -31.85 -3.67
C GLY A 117 -26.11 -32.50 -4.31
N ILE A 118 -25.00 -31.75 -4.49
CA ILE A 118 -23.73 -32.31 -4.97
C ILE A 118 -22.69 -32.10 -3.87
N SER A 119 -22.33 -33.16 -3.17
CA SER A 119 -21.22 -33.19 -2.22
C SER A 119 -19.92 -33.17 -3.00
N MET A 120 -19.17 -32.07 -2.90
CA MET A 120 -17.85 -31.97 -3.49
C MET A 120 -16.80 -31.98 -2.38
N ASP A 121 -16.02 -33.05 -2.32
CA ASP A 121 -14.85 -33.08 -1.45
C ASP A 121 -13.79 -32.12 -2.02
N MET A 122 -13.65 -30.97 -1.36
CA MET A 122 -12.68 -29.93 -1.75
C MET A 122 -11.30 -30.14 -1.13
N ASN A 123 -11.13 -31.15 -0.27
CA ASN A 123 -9.85 -31.45 0.35
C ASN A 123 -8.89 -32.08 -0.68
N GLN A 124 -7.75 -31.45 -0.89
CA GLN A 124 -6.70 -31.96 -1.78
C GLN A 124 -7.23 -32.40 -3.17
N CYS A 125 -8.18 -31.65 -3.72
CA CYS A 125 -8.85 -31.99 -4.99
C CYS A 125 -8.08 -31.55 -6.24
N ALA A 126 -7.16 -30.59 -6.13
CA ALA A 126 -6.45 -29.98 -7.26
C ALA A 126 -4.95 -30.25 -7.22
N ASP A 127 -4.36 -30.49 -8.40
CA ASP A 127 -2.91 -30.54 -8.62
C ASP A 127 -2.35 -29.17 -8.92
N ILE A 128 -3.16 -28.31 -9.54
CA ILE A 128 -2.83 -26.91 -9.87
C ILE A 128 -4.01 -26.04 -9.48
N ILE A 129 -3.73 -24.91 -8.84
CA ILE A 129 -4.69 -23.83 -8.65
C ILE A 129 -4.16 -22.60 -9.37
N ILE A 130 -4.98 -22.02 -10.26
CA ILE A 130 -4.75 -20.77 -10.96
C ILE A 130 -5.89 -19.81 -10.61
N ALA A 131 -5.59 -18.61 -10.08
CA ALA A 131 -6.65 -17.76 -9.56
C ALA A 131 -6.33 -16.27 -9.64
N ASN A 132 -7.40 -15.47 -9.75
CA ASN A 132 -7.39 -14.03 -9.53
C ASN A 132 -8.55 -13.67 -8.59
N PRO A 133 -8.39 -13.87 -7.25
CA PRO A 133 -9.46 -13.63 -6.29
C PRO A 133 -9.85 -12.16 -6.18
N PRO A 134 -11.09 -11.83 -5.76
CA PRO A 134 -11.61 -10.47 -5.73
C PRO A 134 -10.83 -9.56 -4.77
N TYR A 135 -10.55 -8.31 -5.22
CA TYR A 135 -9.81 -7.29 -4.47
C TYR A 135 -10.73 -6.42 -3.60
N VAL A 136 -11.43 -7.04 -2.65
CA VAL A 136 -12.38 -6.36 -1.76
C VAL A 136 -11.96 -6.54 -0.31
N ARG A 137 -12.16 -5.50 0.51
CA ARG A 137 -12.02 -5.65 1.96
C ARG A 137 -13.20 -6.44 2.50
N THR A 138 -12.94 -7.43 3.34
CA THR A 138 -13.99 -8.26 3.96
C THR A 138 -15.11 -7.44 4.60
N GLN A 139 -14.80 -6.28 5.16
CA GLN A 139 -15.77 -5.36 5.79
C GLN A 139 -16.82 -4.78 4.84
N LEU A 140 -16.52 -4.70 3.54
CA LEU A 140 -17.47 -4.19 2.53
C LEU A 140 -18.54 -5.21 2.15
N LEU A 141 -18.35 -6.49 2.54
CA LEU A 141 -19.27 -7.60 2.28
C LEU A 141 -20.35 -7.74 3.36
N GLY A 142 -20.38 -6.82 4.34
CA GLY A 142 -21.28 -6.88 5.48
C GLY A 142 -20.63 -7.46 6.73
N ALA A 143 -21.05 -6.94 7.91
CA ALA A 143 -20.40 -7.28 9.18
C ALA A 143 -20.54 -8.77 9.55
N ALA A 144 -21.71 -9.38 9.30
CA ALA A 144 -21.99 -10.77 9.62
C ALA A 144 -21.10 -11.74 8.81
N TYR A 145 -21.03 -11.56 7.48
CA TYR A 145 -20.18 -12.36 6.60
C TYR A 145 -18.70 -12.19 6.93
N ALA A 146 -18.25 -10.95 7.14
CA ALA A 146 -16.86 -10.68 7.53
C ALA A 146 -16.47 -11.37 8.84
N GLN A 147 -17.38 -11.42 9.83
CA GLN A 147 -17.16 -12.10 11.10
C GLN A 147 -17.12 -13.63 10.93
N GLN A 148 -18.03 -14.19 10.13
CA GLN A 148 -18.06 -15.61 9.81
C GLN A 148 -16.76 -16.06 9.14
N ILE A 149 -16.32 -15.37 8.08
CA ILE A 149 -15.08 -15.68 7.35
C ILE A 149 -13.85 -15.50 8.26
N SER A 150 -13.81 -14.43 9.06
CA SER A 150 -12.71 -14.20 10.00
C SER A 150 -12.57 -15.32 11.02
N LYS A 151 -13.69 -15.80 11.57
CA LYS A 151 -13.71 -16.92 12.51
C LYS A 151 -13.29 -18.23 11.83
N LYS A 152 -13.87 -18.53 10.66
CA LYS A 152 -13.59 -19.76 9.90
C LYS A 152 -12.12 -19.90 9.52
N TYR A 153 -11.49 -18.80 9.07
CA TYR A 153 -10.12 -18.79 8.56
C TYR A 153 -9.09 -18.28 9.60
N GLY A 154 -9.48 -18.04 10.84
CA GLY A 154 -8.58 -17.58 11.91
C GLY A 154 -7.94 -16.21 11.60
N LEU A 155 -8.68 -15.29 10.96
CA LEU A 155 -8.16 -14.00 10.54
C LEU A 155 -8.23 -12.98 11.68
N LYS A 156 -7.22 -12.12 11.81
CA LYS A 156 -7.17 -11.04 12.79
C LYS A 156 -7.11 -9.68 12.10
N GLY A 157 -7.91 -8.73 12.58
CA GLY A 157 -7.91 -7.35 12.08
C GLY A 157 -8.65 -7.16 10.75
N LYS A 158 -8.30 -6.10 10.03
CA LYS A 158 -8.89 -5.71 8.74
C LYS A 158 -8.11 -6.35 7.62
N VAL A 159 -8.63 -7.41 7.02
CA VAL A 159 -7.96 -8.16 5.94
C VAL A 159 -8.71 -8.00 4.62
N ASP A 160 -7.97 -8.05 3.53
CA ASP A 160 -8.51 -8.13 2.18
C ASP A 160 -8.99 -9.56 1.88
N LEU A 161 -10.01 -9.72 1.05
CA LEU A 161 -10.70 -10.99 0.79
C LEU A 161 -9.78 -12.06 0.16
N TYR A 162 -8.75 -11.66 -0.58
CA TYR A 162 -7.81 -12.62 -1.15
C TYR A 162 -7.10 -13.49 -0.10
N PHE A 163 -7.02 -13.03 1.15
CA PHE A 163 -6.35 -13.74 2.21
C PHE A 163 -7.06 -15.04 2.62
N PRO A 164 -8.39 -15.04 2.97
CA PRO A 164 -9.10 -16.28 3.16
C PRO A 164 -9.13 -17.16 1.91
N PHE A 165 -9.13 -16.56 0.68
CA PHE A 165 -8.99 -17.34 -0.55
C PHE A 165 -7.68 -18.12 -0.60
N VAL A 166 -6.55 -17.51 -0.27
CA VAL A 166 -5.25 -18.21 -0.24
C VAL A 166 -5.27 -19.37 0.75
N LYS A 167 -5.84 -19.18 1.95
CA LYS A 167 -5.99 -20.27 2.93
C LYS A 167 -6.87 -21.41 2.40
N ALA A 168 -8.02 -21.08 1.81
CA ALA A 168 -8.93 -22.05 1.23
C ALA A 168 -8.29 -22.80 0.05
N MET A 169 -7.59 -22.08 -0.84
CA MET A 169 -6.84 -22.69 -1.96
C MET A 169 -5.75 -23.65 -1.47
N THR A 170 -5.04 -23.29 -0.39
CA THR A 170 -4.03 -24.18 0.21
C THR A 170 -4.65 -25.49 0.71
N PHE A 171 -5.85 -25.44 1.26
CA PHE A 171 -6.57 -26.63 1.68
C PHE A 171 -6.99 -27.51 0.48
N ALA A 172 -7.51 -26.88 -0.59
CA ALA A 172 -7.95 -27.57 -1.80
C ALA A 172 -6.79 -28.13 -2.64
N LEU A 173 -5.59 -27.60 -2.49
CA LEU A 173 -4.40 -28.02 -3.23
C LEU A 173 -3.81 -29.28 -2.62
N LYS A 174 -3.46 -30.28 -3.46
CA LYS A 174 -2.72 -31.48 -3.04
C LYS A 174 -1.30 -31.13 -2.57
N GLU A 175 -0.73 -31.98 -1.76
CA GLU A 175 0.71 -31.92 -1.42
C GLU A 175 1.55 -32.02 -2.70
N GLY A 176 2.56 -31.17 -2.85
CA GLY A 176 3.35 -31.01 -4.07
C GLY A 176 2.63 -30.30 -5.21
N GLY A 177 1.37 -29.89 -5.03
CA GLY A 177 0.59 -29.12 -6.02
C GLY A 177 1.08 -27.68 -6.14
N ILE A 178 0.75 -27.02 -7.25
CA ILE A 178 1.22 -25.68 -7.59
C ILE A 178 0.09 -24.68 -7.47
N LEU A 179 0.31 -23.61 -6.72
CA LEU A 179 -0.53 -22.42 -6.65
C LEU A 179 0.08 -21.31 -7.49
N GLY A 180 -0.67 -20.78 -8.46
CA GLY A 180 -0.38 -19.53 -9.15
C GLY A 180 -1.53 -18.53 -8.92
N VAL A 181 -1.27 -17.46 -8.18
CA VAL A 181 -2.32 -16.49 -7.82
C VAL A 181 -1.91 -15.06 -8.13
N ILE A 182 -2.82 -14.31 -8.76
CA ILE A 182 -2.72 -12.87 -8.92
C ILE A 182 -3.39 -12.23 -7.72
N THR A 183 -2.70 -11.32 -7.03
CA THR A 183 -3.25 -10.64 -5.85
C THR A 183 -2.66 -9.24 -5.71
N SER A 184 -3.10 -8.45 -4.71
CA SER A 184 -2.50 -7.15 -4.42
C SER A 184 -1.08 -7.32 -3.89
N ASN A 185 -0.12 -6.52 -4.40
CA ASN A 185 1.26 -6.53 -3.93
C ASN A 185 1.44 -6.04 -2.48
N LYS A 186 0.37 -5.54 -1.86
CA LYS A 186 0.40 -5.05 -0.46
C LYS A 186 0.88 -6.10 0.54
N TYR A 187 0.66 -7.38 0.27
CA TYR A 187 1.13 -8.42 1.18
C TYR A 187 2.65 -8.47 1.29
N LEU A 188 3.39 -8.00 0.29
CA LEU A 188 4.85 -8.06 0.28
C LEU A 188 5.48 -7.25 1.43
N ASN A 189 4.95 -6.05 1.73
CA ASN A 189 5.65 -5.09 2.58
C ASN A 189 4.78 -4.33 3.59
N THR A 190 3.47 -4.64 3.70
CA THR A 190 2.62 -3.99 4.71
C THR A 190 2.56 -4.81 6.01
N LYS A 191 2.27 -4.11 7.12
CA LYS A 191 2.00 -4.76 8.40
C LYS A 191 0.78 -5.70 8.34
N SER A 192 -0.25 -5.33 7.58
CA SER A 192 -1.43 -6.19 7.37
C SER A 192 -1.12 -7.45 6.55
N GLY A 193 -0.02 -7.46 5.81
CA GLY A 193 0.46 -8.62 5.05
C GLY A 193 1.29 -9.63 5.86
N GLU A 194 1.64 -9.31 7.11
CA GLU A 194 2.51 -10.14 7.95
C GLU A 194 1.99 -11.59 8.08
N SER A 195 0.73 -11.75 8.43
CA SER A 195 0.14 -13.08 8.65
C SER A 195 -0.02 -13.90 7.36
N ILE A 196 -0.15 -13.26 6.19
CA ILE A 196 -0.17 -14.01 4.93
C ILE A 196 1.25 -14.39 4.48
N ARG A 197 2.27 -13.55 4.71
CA ARG A 197 3.66 -13.91 4.46
C ARG A 197 4.09 -15.11 5.31
N GLU A 198 3.77 -15.08 6.61
CA GLU A 198 3.98 -16.19 7.54
C GLU A 198 3.30 -17.47 7.01
N PHE A 199 2.00 -17.38 6.69
CA PHE A 199 1.25 -18.52 6.16
C PHE A 199 1.82 -19.08 4.85
N LEU A 200 2.20 -18.23 3.91
CA LEU A 200 2.79 -18.67 2.64
C LEU A 200 4.13 -19.39 2.85
N ARG A 201 4.97 -18.90 3.76
CA ARG A 201 6.24 -19.54 4.09
C ARG A 201 6.08 -20.91 4.78
N GLU A 202 5.09 -21.05 5.65
CA GLU A 202 4.81 -22.29 6.35
C GLU A 202 4.23 -23.39 5.47
N ASN A 203 3.60 -23.03 4.34
CA ASN A 203 2.82 -23.96 3.53
C ASN A 203 3.33 -24.12 2.10
N TYR A 204 4.35 -23.34 1.68
CA TYR A 204 4.84 -23.37 0.31
C TYR A 204 6.35 -23.27 0.20
N GLU A 205 6.91 -24.06 -0.70
CA GLU A 205 8.15 -23.71 -1.39
C GLU A 205 7.83 -22.55 -2.33
N ILE A 206 8.36 -21.35 -2.04
CA ILE A 206 8.10 -20.15 -2.85
C ILE A 206 8.97 -20.21 -4.11
N LEU A 207 8.36 -20.36 -5.27
CA LEU A 207 9.05 -20.55 -6.54
C LEU A 207 9.38 -19.24 -7.25
N GLU A 208 8.40 -18.34 -7.32
CA GLU A 208 8.56 -17.05 -8.01
C GLU A 208 7.59 -15.99 -7.46
N ILE A 209 8.07 -14.74 -7.37
CA ILE A 209 7.27 -13.56 -7.05
C ILE A 209 7.41 -12.57 -8.20
N ILE A 210 6.28 -12.11 -8.79
CA ILE A 210 6.28 -11.14 -9.87
C ILE A 210 5.45 -9.93 -9.44
N ASP A 211 6.11 -8.79 -9.18
CA ASP A 211 5.44 -7.54 -8.84
C ASP A 211 5.18 -6.73 -10.12
N LEU A 212 3.91 -6.67 -10.51
CA LEU A 212 3.46 -6.00 -11.74
C LEU A 212 3.31 -4.48 -11.54
N GLY A 213 3.51 -3.98 -10.32
CA GLY A 213 3.54 -2.55 -10.02
C GLY A 213 2.34 -1.77 -10.55
N ASP A 214 2.61 -0.59 -11.09
CA ASP A 214 1.63 0.36 -11.62
C ASP A 214 1.42 0.25 -13.15
N THR A 215 1.63 -0.93 -13.71
CA THR A 215 1.52 -1.20 -15.15
C THR A 215 0.11 -1.03 -15.74
N LYS A 216 -0.91 -0.85 -14.90
CA LYS A 216 -2.32 -0.69 -15.32
C LYS A 216 -2.84 -1.82 -16.20
N LEU A 217 -2.37 -3.04 -15.95
CA LEU A 217 -2.86 -4.24 -16.64
C LEU A 217 -4.32 -4.57 -16.32
N PHE A 218 -4.87 -3.96 -15.27
CA PHE A 218 -6.27 -4.09 -14.86
C PHE A 218 -6.95 -2.72 -14.80
N ASP A 219 -8.27 -2.70 -15.03
CA ASP A 219 -9.09 -1.50 -14.83
C ASP A 219 -9.30 -1.15 -13.33
N ALA A 220 -8.88 -2.02 -12.43
CA ALA A 220 -8.97 -1.80 -11.00
C ALA A 220 -7.78 -0.97 -10.47
N ALA A 221 -8.03 -0.12 -9.47
CA ALA A 221 -7.01 0.69 -8.78
C ALA A 221 -6.18 -0.16 -7.80
N VAL A 222 -5.60 -1.26 -8.27
CA VAL A 222 -4.78 -2.21 -7.49
C VAL A 222 -3.42 -2.37 -8.14
N LEU A 223 -2.37 -2.38 -7.34
CA LEU A 223 -1.04 -2.79 -7.78
C LEU A 223 -0.95 -4.31 -7.64
N PRO A 224 -0.96 -5.06 -8.76
CA PRO A 224 -1.02 -6.51 -8.70
C PRO A 224 0.36 -7.13 -8.54
N ALA A 225 0.39 -8.30 -7.89
CA ALA A 225 1.54 -9.19 -7.88
C ALA A 225 1.09 -10.63 -8.13
N ILE A 226 1.95 -11.43 -8.73
CA ILE A 226 1.79 -12.86 -8.91
C ILE A 226 2.64 -13.58 -7.88
N PHE A 227 2.05 -14.55 -7.22
CA PHE A 227 2.73 -15.52 -6.37
C PHE A 227 2.65 -16.90 -7.01
N ILE A 228 3.77 -17.58 -7.11
CA ILE A 228 3.85 -18.98 -7.55
C ILE A 228 4.56 -19.78 -6.46
N GLY A 229 3.91 -20.83 -5.96
CA GLY A 229 4.47 -21.68 -4.91
C GLY A 229 4.04 -23.13 -5.07
N ARG A 230 4.87 -24.06 -4.62
CA ARG A 230 4.57 -25.49 -4.51
C ARG A 230 4.18 -25.78 -3.07
N LYS A 231 3.01 -26.36 -2.85
CA LYS A 231 2.59 -26.73 -1.50
C LYS A 231 3.52 -27.77 -0.90
N THR A 232 4.08 -27.45 0.24
CA THR A 232 4.95 -28.34 1.01
C THR A 232 4.90 -27.96 2.48
N ARG A 233 5.13 -28.93 3.35
CA ARG A 233 5.19 -28.71 4.80
C ARG A 233 6.62 -28.47 5.32
N THR A 234 7.60 -28.45 4.44
CA THR A 234 8.99 -28.20 4.84
C THR A 234 9.31 -26.73 4.72
N ASP A 235 9.67 -26.10 5.82
CA ASP A 235 10.18 -24.71 5.88
C ASP A 235 11.57 -24.68 5.24
N SER A 236 11.64 -24.66 3.91
CA SER A 236 12.87 -24.88 3.15
C SER A 236 13.25 -23.77 2.19
N THR A 237 12.42 -22.73 2.03
CA THR A 237 12.73 -21.66 1.09
C THR A 237 13.58 -20.58 1.74
N GLU A 238 14.89 -20.63 1.54
CA GLU A 238 15.80 -19.55 1.97
C GLU A 238 15.72 -18.32 1.06
N SER A 239 15.44 -18.55 -0.23
CA SER A 239 15.29 -17.48 -1.21
C SER A 239 14.43 -17.91 -2.40
N CYS A 240 13.77 -16.96 -3.07
CA CYS A 240 13.10 -17.21 -4.33
C CYS A 240 13.44 -16.15 -5.38
N GLN A 241 13.25 -16.47 -6.66
CA GLN A 241 13.43 -15.51 -7.73
C GLN A 241 12.27 -14.49 -7.74
N PHE A 242 12.59 -13.24 -8.06
CA PHE A 242 11.58 -12.24 -8.31
C PHE A 242 11.80 -11.50 -9.62
N PHE A 243 10.72 -10.98 -10.16
CA PHE A 243 10.69 -9.99 -11.24
C PHE A 243 9.77 -8.84 -10.84
N LYS A 244 10.18 -7.59 -11.04
CA LYS A 244 9.33 -6.43 -10.80
C LYS A 244 9.35 -5.47 -11.97
N ILE A 245 8.19 -4.85 -12.25
CA ILE A 245 8.01 -3.87 -13.30
C ILE A 245 7.24 -2.66 -12.77
N TYR A 246 7.81 -1.47 -12.96
CA TYR A 246 7.19 -0.21 -12.53
C TYR A 246 7.32 0.85 -13.60
N GLN A 247 6.33 1.74 -13.67
CA GLN A 247 6.43 2.93 -14.51
C GLN A 247 7.54 3.85 -13.97
N ASP A 248 8.39 4.33 -14.88
CA ASP A 248 9.43 5.31 -14.57
C ASP A 248 8.94 6.72 -14.88
N PHE A 249 8.86 7.55 -13.84
CA PHE A 249 8.44 8.95 -13.92
C PHE A 249 9.61 9.91 -14.09
N ASN A 250 10.85 9.43 -14.14
CA ASN A 250 12.03 10.27 -14.30
C ASN A 250 12.09 10.85 -15.73
N LYS A 251 12.07 12.19 -15.84
CA LYS A 251 12.08 12.89 -17.13
C LYS A 251 13.34 12.62 -17.96
N LYS A 252 14.49 12.34 -17.32
CA LYS A 252 15.76 12.08 -18.01
C LYS A 252 15.77 10.72 -18.71
N THR A 253 15.21 9.70 -18.10
CA THR A 253 15.16 8.33 -18.64
C THR A 253 14.05 8.14 -19.69
N ARG A 254 13.10 9.09 -19.81
CA ARG A 254 12.04 9.04 -20.83
C ARG A 254 12.53 9.03 -22.28
N LEU A 255 13.75 9.44 -22.55
CA LEU A 255 14.30 9.54 -23.91
C LEU A 255 14.98 8.26 -24.38
N GLU A 256 15.38 7.36 -23.48
CA GLU A 256 16.14 6.15 -23.78
C GLU A 256 15.32 4.89 -23.43
N GLY A 257 15.39 3.86 -24.28
CA GLY A 257 14.78 2.57 -24.01
C GLY A 257 14.24 1.86 -25.27
N LYS A 258 14.33 0.55 -25.29
CA LYS A 258 13.77 -0.30 -26.33
C LYS A 258 12.23 -0.20 -26.32
N LYS A 259 11.61 -0.08 -27.50
CA LYS A 259 10.15 -0.16 -27.62
C LYS A 259 9.71 -1.61 -27.53
N MET A 260 8.86 -1.93 -26.57
CA MET A 260 8.23 -3.26 -26.43
C MET A 260 6.94 -3.16 -25.61
N SER A 261 6.12 -4.18 -25.66
CA SER A 261 4.94 -4.28 -24.80
C SER A 261 5.35 -4.74 -23.38
N ILE A 262 4.47 -4.47 -22.39
CA ILE A 262 4.65 -4.99 -21.03
C ILE A 262 4.71 -6.51 -21.04
N TYR A 263 3.88 -7.18 -21.86
CA TYR A 263 3.84 -8.63 -21.95
C TYR A 263 5.11 -9.22 -22.58
N GLU A 264 5.69 -8.56 -23.58
CA GLU A 264 7.00 -8.97 -24.12
C GLU A 264 8.10 -8.85 -23.08
N ALA A 265 8.09 -7.77 -22.28
CA ALA A 265 9.05 -7.61 -21.18
C ALA A 265 8.90 -8.71 -20.12
N LEU A 266 7.68 -9.05 -19.74
CA LEU A 266 7.37 -10.15 -18.81
C LEU A 266 7.79 -11.51 -19.36
N LYS A 267 7.42 -11.83 -20.59
CA LYS A 267 7.70 -13.13 -21.23
C LYS A 267 9.19 -13.38 -21.39
N ASN A 268 9.94 -12.34 -21.76
CA ASN A 268 11.39 -12.42 -21.98
C ASN A 268 12.21 -12.20 -20.69
N ASN A 269 11.58 -11.99 -19.53
CA ASN A 269 12.22 -11.57 -18.28
C ASN A 269 13.23 -10.41 -18.52
N TYR A 270 12.79 -9.41 -19.31
CA TYR A 270 13.63 -8.29 -19.72
C TYR A 270 14.01 -7.44 -18.51
N VAL A 271 15.31 -7.18 -18.33
CA VAL A 271 15.83 -6.31 -17.27
C VAL A 271 16.35 -5.02 -17.90
N GLY A 272 15.93 -3.88 -17.36
CA GLY A 272 16.32 -2.56 -17.83
C GLY A 272 15.12 -1.67 -18.17
N ASN A 273 15.40 -0.53 -18.79
CA ASN A 273 14.40 0.46 -19.17
C ASN A 273 13.79 0.15 -20.53
N PHE A 274 12.49 0.33 -20.69
CA PHE A 274 11.80 0.18 -21.97
C PHE A 274 10.60 1.14 -22.09
N LYS A 275 10.11 1.31 -23.32
CA LYS A 275 8.95 2.13 -23.63
C LYS A 275 7.79 1.27 -24.06
N HIS A 276 6.63 1.54 -23.46
CA HIS A 276 5.34 1.01 -23.88
C HIS A 276 4.35 2.16 -24.02
N ASN A 277 3.83 2.35 -25.24
CA ASN A 277 3.07 3.53 -25.60
C ASN A 277 3.87 4.82 -25.27
N GLU A 278 3.27 5.75 -24.57
CA GLU A 278 3.91 7.02 -24.16
C GLU A 278 4.64 6.94 -22.82
N ASN A 279 4.63 5.78 -22.16
CA ASN A 279 5.18 5.60 -20.83
C ASN A 279 6.52 4.85 -20.87
N SER A 280 7.40 5.21 -19.94
CA SER A 280 8.63 4.48 -19.68
C SER A 280 8.44 3.55 -18.49
N TYR A 281 9.07 2.39 -18.55
CA TYR A 281 9.02 1.38 -17.49
C TYR A 281 10.44 0.91 -17.19
N VAL A 282 10.65 0.48 -15.95
CA VAL A 282 11.86 -0.20 -15.52
C VAL A 282 11.52 -1.59 -14.99
N CYS A 283 12.25 -2.57 -15.49
CA CYS A 283 12.19 -3.95 -15.02
C CYS A 283 13.46 -4.29 -14.26
N THR A 284 13.32 -4.94 -13.13
CA THR A 284 14.44 -5.52 -12.38
C THR A 284 14.09 -6.93 -11.95
N SER A 285 15.12 -7.77 -11.78
CA SER A 285 15.00 -9.14 -11.29
C SER A 285 16.12 -9.43 -10.28
N GLY A 286 15.90 -10.42 -9.46
CA GLY A 286 16.87 -10.84 -8.44
C GLY A 286 16.31 -11.97 -7.61
N ALA A 287 16.91 -12.19 -6.44
CA ALA A 287 16.46 -13.16 -5.46
C ALA A 287 16.08 -12.44 -4.16
N VAL A 288 14.86 -12.65 -3.69
CA VAL A 288 14.48 -12.21 -2.35
C VAL A 288 14.91 -13.28 -1.35
N LYS A 289 15.65 -12.86 -0.33
CA LYS A 289 16.05 -13.72 0.79
C LYS A 289 15.03 -13.59 1.91
N PHE A 290 14.68 -14.72 2.48
CA PHE A 290 13.79 -14.77 3.63
C PHE A 290 14.62 -14.93 4.90
N ASP A 291 14.40 -14.05 5.88
CA ASP A 291 15.05 -14.22 7.18
C ASP A 291 14.34 -15.30 8.02
N SER A 292 14.97 -15.70 9.12
CA SER A 292 14.42 -16.67 10.08
C SER A 292 13.14 -16.18 10.78
N SER A 293 12.87 -14.88 10.74
CA SER A 293 11.61 -14.27 11.19
C SER A 293 10.61 -14.32 10.05
N ASN A 294 9.67 -15.28 10.06
CA ASN A 294 8.62 -15.40 9.05
C ASN A 294 7.72 -14.16 8.91
N LYS A 295 7.95 -13.12 9.71
CA LYS A 295 7.14 -11.88 9.79
C LYS A 295 7.72 -10.72 8.98
N SER A 296 8.98 -10.83 8.53
CA SER A 296 9.66 -9.73 7.83
C SER A 296 8.96 -9.36 6.51
N ASN A 297 9.17 -8.13 6.09
CA ASN A 297 8.74 -7.69 4.76
C ASN A 297 9.54 -8.40 3.67
N TRP A 298 8.87 -8.76 2.58
CA TRP A 298 9.51 -9.28 1.39
C TRP A 298 9.89 -8.13 0.48
N ILE A 299 11.13 -7.65 0.64
CA ILE A 299 11.63 -6.50 -0.10
C ILE A 299 12.35 -7.02 -1.34
N LEU A 300 11.83 -6.68 -2.52
CA LEU A 300 12.33 -7.14 -3.81
C LEU A 300 13.45 -6.20 -4.28
N LEU A 301 14.70 -6.54 -4.00
CA LEU A 301 15.88 -5.76 -4.34
C LEU A 301 16.78 -6.54 -5.30
N ASP A 302 17.23 -5.89 -6.38
CA ASP A 302 18.33 -6.42 -7.17
C ASP A 302 19.68 -6.28 -6.42
N LEU A 303 20.73 -6.86 -6.95
CA LEU A 303 22.05 -6.89 -6.28
C LEU A 303 22.60 -5.48 -5.98
N ARG A 304 22.34 -4.50 -6.84
CA ARG A 304 22.78 -3.11 -6.65
C ARG A 304 21.95 -2.40 -5.59
N GLU A 305 20.65 -2.61 -5.63
CA GLU A 305 19.71 -2.09 -4.63
C GLU A 305 19.99 -2.72 -3.24
N GLU A 306 20.27 -4.04 -3.18
CA GLU A 306 20.64 -4.75 -1.95
C GLU A 306 21.94 -4.18 -1.37
N GLU A 307 22.95 -3.98 -2.20
CA GLU A 307 24.23 -3.39 -1.77
C GLU A 307 24.05 -1.96 -1.26
N PHE A 308 23.24 -1.14 -1.95
CA PHE A 308 22.93 0.21 -1.50
C PHE A 308 22.25 0.20 -0.13
N VAL A 309 21.17 -0.57 0.05
CA VAL A 309 20.46 -0.68 1.33
C VAL A 309 21.39 -1.16 2.43
N ARG A 310 22.24 -2.16 2.15
CA ARG A 310 23.23 -2.69 3.10
C ARG A 310 24.23 -1.62 3.56
N LYS A 311 24.69 -0.75 2.65
CA LYS A 311 25.58 0.37 3.00
C LYS A 311 24.88 1.39 3.90
N ILE A 312 23.63 1.76 3.56
CA ILE A 312 22.83 2.69 4.37
C ILE A 312 22.56 2.13 5.77
N GLU A 313 22.17 0.87 5.87
CA GLU A 313 21.93 0.21 7.16
C GLU A 313 23.23 0.02 7.98
N ALA A 314 24.35 -0.25 7.34
CA ALA A 314 25.65 -0.33 8.01
C ALA A 314 26.12 1.03 8.57
N ALA A 315 25.76 2.12 7.92
CA ALA A 315 26.03 3.49 8.41
C ALA A 315 25.04 3.95 9.50
N CYS A 316 23.99 3.18 9.77
CA CYS A 316 22.96 3.53 10.74
C CYS A 316 23.53 3.52 12.17
N PHE A 317 23.56 4.67 12.79
CA PHE A 317 23.90 4.84 14.22
C PHE A 317 22.66 4.92 15.10
N SER A 318 21.63 5.59 14.64
CA SER A 318 20.32 5.74 15.31
C SER A 318 19.21 5.82 14.26
N ARG A 319 17.97 5.84 14.72
CA ARG A 319 16.81 6.05 13.84
C ARG A 319 16.05 7.31 14.26
N VAL A 320 15.23 7.85 13.37
CA VAL A 320 14.42 9.05 13.67
C VAL A 320 13.62 8.88 14.95
N ARG A 321 13.04 7.70 15.21
CA ARG A 321 12.27 7.39 16.43
C ARG A 321 13.07 7.50 17.74
N ASP A 322 14.38 7.39 17.67
CA ASP A 322 15.26 7.49 18.85
C ASP A 322 15.43 8.96 19.29
N HIS A 323 15.06 9.90 18.42
CA HIS A 323 15.12 11.34 18.65
C HIS A 323 13.76 11.99 18.73
N PHE A 324 12.84 11.63 17.82
CA PHE A 324 11.52 12.25 17.70
C PHE A 324 10.42 11.24 17.47
N LYS A 325 9.27 11.51 18.09
CA LYS A 325 8.02 10.84 17.76
C LYS A 325 7.34 11.58 16.62
N VAL A 326 7.02 10.88 15.55
CA VAL A 326 6.24 11.41 14.43
C VAL A 326 4.76 11.37 14.79
N LYS A 327 4.12 12.53 14.76
CA LYS A 327 2.69 12.68 15.09
C LYS A 327 1.88 12.99 13.83
N ILE A 328 0.64 12.53 13.80
CA ILE A 328 -0.31 12.94 12.79
C ILE A 328 -0.85 14.33 13.11
N GLY A 329 -1.26 15.09 12.10
CA GLY A 329 -1.95 16.37 12.32
C GLY A 329 -3.34 16.22 12.95
N VAL A 330 -4.03 17.33 13.07
CA VAL A 330 -5.39 17.41 13.60
C VAL A 330 -6.37 16.66 12.70
N LYS A 331 -7.18 15.76 13.27
CA LYS A 331 -8.27 15.09 12.54
C LYS A 331 -9.60 15.55 13.09
N THR A 332 -10.28 16.38 12.34
CA THR A 332 -11.58 16.93 12.72
C THR A 332 -12.71 15.92 12.51
N THR A 333 -12.63 15.13 11.44
CA THR A 333 -13.71 14.26 10.94
C THR A 333 -14.99 14.99 10.56
N ALA A 334 -14.91 16.31 10.46
CA ALA A 334 -15.90 17.22 9.94
C ALA A 334 -15.19 18.45 9.34
N ASP A 335 -14.25 18.20 8.41
CA ASP A 335 -13.36 19.23 7.86
C ASP A 335 -14.14 20.44 7.32
N LYS A 336 -15.27 20.22 6.65
CA LYS A 336 -16.13 21.31 6.12
C LYS A 336 -16.67 22.26 7.19
N VAL A 337 -16.77 21.79 8.45
CA VAL A 337 -17.21 22.61 9.58
C VAL A 337 -16.05 23.33 10.23
N PHE A 338 -14.93 22.63 10.44
CA PHE A 338 -13.81 23.18 11.21
C PHE A 338 -12.77 23.92 10.38
N ILE A 339 -12.66 23.66 9.06
CA ILE A 339 -11.56 24.13 8.24
C ILE A 339 -12.09 24.90 7.04
N ARG A 340 -11.69 26.17 6.90
CA ARG A 340 -12.11 27.05 5.81
C ARG A 340 -11.04 28.10 5.48
N LYS A 341 -11.15 28.70 4.30
CA LYS A 341 -10.42 29.89 3.88
C LYS A 341 -11.26 31.17 4.08
N ASP A 342 -12.56 31.05 3.94
CA ASP A 342 -13.57 32.10 3.82
C ASP A 342 -14.38 32.29 5.10
N TRP A 343 -13.74 32.37 6.24
CA TRP A 343 -14.41 32.56 7.55
C TRP A 343 -15.15 33.90 7.66
N GLY A 344 -14.78 34.90 6.88
CA GLY A 344 -15.47 36.20 6.83
C GLY A 344 -16.60 36.31 5.77
N ALA A 345 -17.03 35.18 5.19
CA ALA A 345 -18.15 35.21 4.23
C ALA A 345 -19.46 35.62 4.88
N TYR A 346 -20.30 36.36 4.17
CA TYR A 346 -21.53 36.99 4.69
C TYR A 346 -22.52 36.00 5.33
N ASP A 347 -22.53 34.77 4.86
CA ASP A 347 -23.42 33.70 5.33
C ASP A 347 -22.83 32.87 6.47
N ILE A 348 -21.66 33.25 7.01
CA ILE A 348 -20.93 32.49 8.04
C ILE A 348 -20.82 33.35 9.30
N ILE A 349 -21.25 32.76 10.42
CA ILE A 349 -20.96 33.31 11.75
C ILE A 349 -19.48 33.08 12.04
N GLU A 350 -18.67 34.13 12.01
CA GLU A 350 -17.24 34.04 12.29
C GLU A 350 -17.00 33.75 13.77
N PRO A 351 -16.35 32.62 14.12
CA PRO A 351 -16.00 32.30 15.51
C PRO A 351 -15.07 33.34 16.14
N GLU A 352 -14.89 33.27 17.45
CA GLU A 352 -13.93 34.11 18.18
C GLU A 352 -12.51 33.92 17.67
N ALA A 353 -11.81 35.04 17.44
CA ALA A 353 -10.48 35.05 16.81
C ALA A 353 -9.42 34.21 17.57
N GLU A 354 -9.55 34.11 18.87
CA GLU A 354 -8.66 33.36 19.74
C GLU A 354 -8.76 31.83 19.58
N LEU A 355 -9.86 31.35 18.96
CA LEU A 355 -10.04 29.93 18.62
C LEU A 355 -9.65 29.63 17.16
N MET A 356 -9.23 30.63 16.42
CA MET A 356 -8.91 30.53 15.00
C MET A 356 -7.41 30.47 14.78
N TYR A 357 -6.95 29.38 14.20
CA TYR A 357 -5.52 29.13 13.94
C TYR A 357 -5.26 28.90 12.46
N ASP A 358 -4.10 29.35 11.99
CA ASP A 358 -3.60 28.99 10.66
C ASP A 358 -3.30 27.50 10.59
N LEU A 359 -3.65 26.87 9.47
CA LEU A 359 -3.56 25.43 9.28
C LEU A 359 -2.69 25.05 8.08
N ILE A 360 -1.61 24.32 8.33
CA ILE A 360 -0.77 23.73 7.29
C ILE A 360 -1.47 22.47 6.76
N SER A 361 -1.68 22.40 5.45
CA SER A 361 -2.15 21.20 4.76
C SER A 361 -1.14 20.74 3.70
N GLN A 362 -1.34 19.57 3.12
CA GLN A 362 -0.40 18.99 2.15
C GLN A 362 -0.14 19.89 0.92
N GLU A 363 -1.09 20.75 0.57
CA GLU A 363 -0.98 21.68 -0.56
C GLU A 363 0.00 22.82 -0.27
N ASN A 364 0.17 23.18 1.00
CA ASN A 364 1.02 24.28 1.44
C ASN A 364 2.49 23.87 1.61
N ILE A 365 2.79 22.56 1.66
CA ILE A 365 4.10 22.05 2.01
C ILE A 365 5.01 22.01 0.78
N LYS A 366 6.16 22.69 0.88
CA LYS A 366 7.33 22.58 -0.01
C LYS A 366 8.46 21.86 0.73
N ALA A 367 9.53 21.49 0.04
CA ALA A 367 10.69 20.85 0.70
C ALA A 367 11.39 21.78 1.70
N TRP A 368 11.40 23.08 1.40
CA TRP A 368 12.14 24.09 2.17
C TRP A 368 11.27 25.33 2.39
N GLY A 369 11.62 26.09 3.43
CA GLY A 369 10.95 27.32 3.80
C GLY A 369 9.78 27.07 4.78
N THR A 370 9.18 28.17 5.22
CA THR A 370 8.00 28.14 6.08
C THR A 370 6.75 28.00 5.21
N PRO A 371 5.82 27.10 5.52
CA PRO A 371 4.60 26.94 4.73
C PRO A 371 3.68 28.16 4.89
N GLU A 372 3.31 28.78 3.78
CA GLU A 372 2.28 29.80 3.71
C GLU A 372 0.90 29.17 3.54
N THR A 373 -0.10 29.71 4.20
CA THR A 373 -1.46 29.18 4.15
C THR A 373 -2.50 30.29 4.33
N ASP A 374 -3.58 30.20 3.58
CA ASP A 374 -4.81 30.96 3.74
C ASP A 374 -5.90 30.12 4.45
N LEU A 375 -5.56 28.89 4.83
CA LEU A 375 -6.47 27.95 5.47
C LEU A 375 -6.45 28.15 6.98
N ARG A 376 -7.61 28.33 7.58
CA ARG A 376 -7.76 28.48 9.04
C ARG A 376 -8.66 27.41 9.61
N ILE A 377 -8.37 27.01 10.84
CA ILE A 377 -9.13 25.99 11.58
C ILE A 377 -9.73 26.61 12.84
N LEU A 378 -11.02 26.34 13.06
CA LEU A 378 -11.66 26.51 14.37
C LEU A 378 -11.18 25.38 15.28
N TYR A 379 -10.47 25.73 16.36
CA TYR A 379 -9.84 24.78 17.27
C TYR A 379 -10.38 24.94 18.70
N PRO A 380 -11.48 24.25 19.06
CA PRO A 380 -12.17 24.40 20.33
C PRO A 380 -11.49 23.63 21.49
N HIS A 381 -10.17 23.74 21.56
CA HIS A 381 -9.37 23.08 22.60
C HIS A 381 -8.28 23.99 23.12
N PHE A 382 -7.86 23.77 24.37
CA PHE A 382 -6.78 24.50 25.00
C PHE A 382 -5.87 23.58 25.81
N ASP A 383 -4.67 24.08 26.13
CA ASP A 383 -3.75 23.39 27.01
C ASP A 383 -4.08 23.67 28.46
N ASN A 384 -4.27 22.62 29.23
CA ASN A 384 -4.39 22.70 30.68
C ASN A 384 -3.31 21.84 31.33
N LYS A 385 -2.19 22.45 31.69
CA LYS A 385 -1.04 21.78 32.33
C LYS A 385 -0.57 20.53 31.55
N GLY A 386 -0.39 20.67 30.25
CA GLY A 386 0.05 19.58 29.35
C GLY A 386 -1.06 18.63 28.90
N LYS A 387 -2.31 18.89 29.29
CA LYS A 387 -3.49 18.12 28.85
C LYS A 387 -4.34 18.93 27.87
N CYS A 388 -4.77 18.29 26.79
CA CYS A 388 -5.71 18.88 25.83
C CYS A 388 -7.12 18.80 26.41
N ASN A 389 -7.71 19.94 26.72
CA ASN A 389 -9.09 20.07 27.19
C ASN A 389 -9.94 20.78 26.11
N ARG A 390 -11.25 20.52 26.12
CA ARG A 390 -12.22 21.28 25.35
C ARG A 390 -12.54 22.61 26.04
N ILE A 391 -12.88 23.63 25.25
CA ILE A 391 -13.40 24.90 25.75
C ILE A 391 -14.79 24.72 26.37
N ASN A 392 -15.18 25.66 27.24
CA ASN A 392 -16.59 25.80 27.58
C ASN A 392 -17.28 26.72 26.55
N LEU A 393 -18.27 26.23 25.83
CA LEU A 393 -18.93 26.97 24.76
C LEU A 393 -19.69 28.21 25.23
N GLU A 394 -20.08 28.27 26.50
CA GLU A 394 -20.75 29.43 27.07
C GLU A 394 -19.86 30.68 27.08
N ASP A 395 -18.54 30.50 27.13
CA ASP A 395 -17.56 31.57 27.11
C ASP A 395 -17.32 32.13 25.69
N TYR A 396 -17.84 31.45 24.65
CA TYR A 396 -17.61 31.73 23.20
C TYR A 396 -18.93 31.77 22.42
N PRO A 397 -19.74 32.82 22.55
CA PRO A 397 -21.11 32.85 22.03
C PRO A 397 -21.18 32.73 20.51
N ARG A 398 -20.27 33.35 19.73
CA ARG A 398 -20.25 33.24 18.26
C ARG A 398 -19.85 31.84 17.82
N THR A 399 -18.85 31.26 18.43
CA THR A 399 -18.44 29.88 18.20
C THR A 399 -19.56 28.91 18.54
N LYS A 400 -20.25 29.12 19.66
CA LYS A 400 -21.42 28.31 20.06
C LYS A 400 -22.51 28.36 19.00
N GLU A 401 -22.89 29.55 18.55
CA GLU A 401 -23.89 29.75 17.51
C GLU A 401 -23.49 29.07 16.19
N TYR A 402 -22.25 29.26 15.74
CA TYR A 402 -21.70 28.60 14.55
C TYR A 402 -21.73 27.08 14.67
N LEU A 403 -21.28 26.51 15.79
CA LEU A 403 -21.26 25.07 15.98
C LEU A 403 -22.67 24.48 16.08
N LEU A 404 -23.63 25.21 16.68
CA LEU A 404 -25.04 24.81 16.74
C LEU A 404 -25.69 24.81 15.35
N SER A 405 -25.34 25.75 14.47
CA SER A 405 -25.85 25.74 13.08
C SER A 405 -25.35 24.51 12.29
N ASN A 406 -24.29 23.85 12.75
CA ASN A 406 -23.73 22.63 12.18
C ASN A 406 -23.98 21.37 13.05
N PHE A 407 -24.92 21.46 14.00
CA PHE A 407 -25.12 20.43 15.02
C PHE A 407 -25.41 19.03 14.44
N GLU A 408 -26.26 18.93 13.41
CA GLU A 408 -26.59 17.64 12.80
C GLU A 408 -25.36 16.93 12.24
N VAL A 409 -24.48 17.64 11.53
CA VAL A 409 -23.24 17.09 10.96
C VAL A 409 -22.31 16.62 12.07
N LEU A 410 -22.17 17.42 13.12
CA LEU A 410 -21.27 17.14 14.23
C LEU A 410 -21.78 15.99 15.10
N ASN A 411 -23.08 15.94 15.38
CA ASN A 411 -23.70 14.92 16.22
C ASN A 411 -23.78 13.53 15.52
N ASN A 412 -23.78 13.49 14.20
CA ASN A 412 -23.73 12.23 13.43
C ASN A 412 -22.35 11.53 13.49
N ARG A 413 -21.34 12.12 14.10
CA ARG A 413 -20.04 11.50 14.35
C ARG A 413 -20.09 10.51 15.54
N HIS A 414 -20.88 9.46 15.40
CA HIS A 414 -21.20 8.50 16.48
C HIS A 414 -19.96 7.93 17.21
N TYR A 415 -18.84 7.72 16.50
CA TYR A 415 -17.61 7.21 17.13
C TYR A 415 -16.93 8.28 18.02
N VAL A 416 -17.08 9.57 17.75
CA VAL A 416 -16.60 10.66 18.60
C VAL A 416 -17.37 10.63 19.92
N LEU A 417 -18.71 10.56 19.84
CA LEU A 417 -19.59 10.51 21.00
C LEU A 417 -19.38 9.23 21.84
N LYS A 418 -19.28 8.06 21.19
CA LYS A 418 -19.01 6.78 21.86
C LYS A 418 -17.67 6.73 22.60
N SER A 419 -16.71 7.59 22.23
CA SER A 419 -15.42 7.72 22.93
C SER A 419 -15.49 8.63 24.16
N GLY A 420 -16.67 9.17 24.52
CA GLY A 420 -16.87 10.08 25.66
C GLY A 420 -16.55 11.54 25.36
N ARG A 421 -16.34 11.92 24.09
CA ARG A 421 -16.10 13.30 23.67
C ARG A 421 -17.40 14.07 23.47
N GLY A 422 -17.35 15.38 23.64
CA GLY A 422 -18.45 16.27 23.30
C GLY A 422 -18.68 16.35 21.79
N TRP A 423 -19.91 16.65 21.39
CA TRP A 423 -20.34 16.70 19.98
C TRP A 423 -19.56 17.72 19.13
N TYR A 424 -19.01 18.78 19.73
CA TYR A 424 -18.21 19.83 19.08
C TYR A 424 -16.68 19.58 19.15
N GLU A 425 -16.24 18.54 19.82
CA GLU A 425 -14.81 18.25 19.93
C GLU A 425 -14.22 17.72 18.60
N ILE A 426 -12.97 18.04 18.39
CA ILE A 426 -12.15 17.44 17.33
C ILE A 426 -11.76 16.01 17.71
N TRP A 427 -11.80 15.09 16.76
CA TRP A 427 -11.47 13.68 16.99
C TRP A 427 -10.04 13.45 17.46
N VAL A 428 -9.06 14.06 16.76
CA VAL A 428 -7.64 14.02 17.16
C VAL A 428 -7.14 15.48 17.25
N PRO A 429 -7.28 16.14 18.38
CA PRO A 429 -6.87 17.55 18.54
C PRO A 429 -5.35 17.71 18.70
N GLN A 430 -4.62 16.66 19.11
CA GLN A 430 -3.24 16.69 19.56
C GLN A 430 -3.09 17.50 20.88
N ASN A 431 -1.85 17.73 21.33
CA ASN A 431 -1.58 18.55 22.51
C ASN A 431 -1.36 20.02 22.08
N PRO A 432 -2.20 20.98 22.52
CA PRO A 432 -2.10 22.38 22.12
C PRO A 432 -0.75 23.04 22.45
N ALA A 433 -0.11 22.66 23.56
CA ALA A 433 1.19 23.22 23.97
C ALA A 433 2.30 22.95 22.92
N LEU A 434 2.17 21.88 22.14
CA LEU A 434 3.18 21.48 21.17
C LEU A 434 3.13 22.28 19.86
N TRP A 435 2.01 22.98 19.55
CA TRP A 435 1.87 23.70 18.30
C TRP A 435 2.85 24.87 18.18
N LYS A 436 3.21 25.50 19.30
CA LYS A 436 4.15 26.63 19.34
C LYS A 436 5.62 26.22 19.16
N LEU A 437 5.93 24.93 19.27
CA LEU A 437 7.29 24.43 19.13
C LEU A 437 7.75 24.44 17.67
N PRO A 438 9.06 24.69 17.41
CA PRO A 438 9.66 24.47 16.10
C PRO A 438 9.44 23.03 15.65
N LYS A 439 8.96 22.84 14.43
CA LYS A 439 8.58 21.53 13.92
C LYS A 439 8.89 21.36 12.43
N VAL A 440 9.15 20.12 12.05
CA VAL A 440 9.21 19.69 10.64
C VAL A 440 7.90 19.01 10.31
N VAL A 441 7.28 19.45 9.21
CA VAL A 441 5.97 18.99 8.72
C VAL A 441 6.11 18.39 7.35
N PHE A 442 5.41 17.29 7.08
CA PHE A 442 5.44 16.62 5.78
C PHE A 442 4.08 15.97 5.44
N PRO A 443 3.72 15.85 4.14
CA PRO A 443 2.45 15.27 3.70
C PRO A 443 2.45 13.74 3.85
N ASP A 444 1.27 13.14 4.04
CA ASP A 444 1.08 11.68 3.97
C ASP A 444 1.43 11.13 2.57
N ILE A 445 1.04 11.87 1.52
CA ILE A 445 1.23 11.44 0.13
C ILE A 445 1.94 12.52 -0.67
N SER A 446 3.06 12.16 -1.32
CA SER A 446 3.80 13.05 -2.22
C SER A 446 4.54 12.24 -3.30
N ILE A 447 4.86 12.88 -4.43
CA ILE A 447 5.75 12.29 -5.46
C ILE A 447 7.19 12.34 -4.95
N GLU A 448 7.62 13.52 -4.49
CA GLU A 448 8.94 13.79 -3.96
C GLU A 448 8.85 14.10 -2.45
N PRO A 449 9.92 13.91 -1.67
CA PRO A 449 9.93 14.29 -0.27
C PRO A 449 9.74 15.80 -0.12
N ARG A 450 8.85 16.19 0.79
CA ARG A 450 8.53 17.58 1.11
C ARG A 450 8.46 17.76 2.60
N PHE A 451 9.62 17.91 3.23
CA PHE A 451 9.75 18.12 4.68
C PHE A 451 10.06 19.59 4.91
N CYS A 452 9.06 20.39 5.30
CA CYS A 452 9.21 21.82 5.56
C CYS A 452 9.39 22.12 7.05
N PHE A 453 9.97 23.27 7.35
CA PHE A 453 10.18 23.74 8.73
C PHE A 453 9.14 24.82 9.08
N ASP A 454 8.51 24.70 10.24
CA ASP A 454 7.62 25.72 10.79
C ASP A 454 7.97 26.05 12.25
N SER A 455 8.20 27.34 12.52
CA SER A 455 8.40 27.91 13.86
C SER A 455 7.34 28.96 14.21
N SER A 456 6.32 29.13 13.36
CA SER A 456 5.29 30.18 13.53
C SER A 456 4.11 29.75 14.41
N GLY A 457 4.06 28.49 14.81
CA GLY A 457 2.98 27.98 15.68
C GLY A 457 1.73 27.52 14.97
N LYS A 458 1.74 27.40 13.63
CA LYS A 458 0.60 26.91 12.83
C LYS A 458 0.24 25.48 13.22
N LEU A 459 -1.04 25.15 13.18
CA LEU A 459 -1.54 23.80 13.32
C LEU A 459 -1.28 22.99 12.04
N VAL A 460 -1.28 21.67 12.16
CA VAL A 460 -1.04 20.74 11.04
C VAL A 460 -2.28 19.91 10.79
N ASN A 461 -2.75 19.84 9.54
CA ASN A 461 -3.92 19.06 9.14
C ASN A 461 -3.63 17.54 9.21
N GLY A 462 -4.65 16.75 9.42
CA GLY A 462 -4.62 15.28 9.51
C GLY A 462 -4.18 14.53 8.24
N ASN A 463 -4.00 15.21 7.12
CA ASN A 463 -3.38 14.70 5.90
C ASN A 463 -1.84 14.90 5.88
N CYS A 464 -1.27 15.37 6.99
CA CYS A 464 0.16 15.59 7.20
C CYS A 464 0.62 14.96 8.51
N TYR A 465 1.94 14.77 8.60
CA TYR A 465 2.63 14.36 9.81
C TYR A 465 3.63 15.44 10.23
N TRP A 466 4.06 15.38 11.48
CA TRP A 466 5.01 16.35 12.03
C TRP A 466 5.83 15.78 13.20
N MET A 467 6.98 16.38 13.45
CA MET A 467 7.85 16.15 14.61
C MET A 467 8.40 17.49 15.10
N ALA A 468 8.57 17.67 16.40
CA ALA A 468 8.92 18.96 17.00
C ALA A 468 10.11 18.87 17.94
N ALA A 469 10.91 19.94 17.97
CA ALA A 469 12.02 20.13 18.90
C ALA A 469 11.53 20.80 20.18
N THR A 470 12.02 20.34 21.33
CA THR A 470 11.66 20.87 22.66
C THR A 470 12.73 21.80 23.24
N ASN A 471 13.93 21.81 22.68
CA ASN A 471 15.07 22.64 23.08
C ASN A 471 16.01 22.88 21.87
N GLU A 472 17.02 23.72 22.04
CA GLU A 472 17.95 24.09 20.96
C GLU A 472 18.76 22.91 20.41
N LYS A 473 19.18 21.99 21.27
CA LYS A 473 19.91 20.78 20.84
C LYS A 473 19.03 19.90 19.95
N ASP A 474 17.79 19.72 20.33
CA ASP A 474 16.79 18.99 19.53
C ASP A 474 16.53 19.72 18.20
N LEU A 475 16.58 21.05 18.18
CA LEU A 475 16.37 21.84 16.96
C LEU A 475 17.42 21.53 15.89
N ASP A 476 18.70 21.49 16.24
CA ASP A 476 19.75 21.16 15.28
C ASP A 476 19.63 19.71 14.78
N ILE A 477 19.25 18.76 15.65
CA ILE A 477 18.96 17.37 15.25
C ILE A 477 17.73 17.33 14.32
N LEU A 478 16.70 18.10 14.60
CA LEU A 478 15.49 18.18 13.78
C LEU A 478 15.80 18.73 12.38
N LEU A 479 16.62 19.76 12.27
CA LEU A 479 17.05 20.33 10.99
C LEU A 479 17.96 19.37 10.22
N PHE A 480 18.85 18.65 10.90
CA PHE A 480 19.63 17.58 10.26
C PHE A 480 18.72 16.52 9.67
N ILE A 481 17.72 16.06 10.42
CA ILE A 481 16.72 15.07 9.95
C ILE A 481 15.91 15.62 8.77
N GLN A 482 15.54 16.91 8.78
CA GLN A 482 14.91 17.56 7.62
C GLN A 482 15.78 17.44 6.37
N GLY A 483 17.08 17.71 6.50
CA GLY A 483 18.05 17.58 5.41
C GLY A 483 18.13 16.14 4.88
N VAL A 484 18.26 15.17 5.77
CA VAL A 484 18.26 13.74 5.42
C VAL A 484 16.98 13.34 4.70
N CYS A 485 15.82 13.70 5.24
CA CYS A 485 14.51 13.33 4.69
C CYS A 485 14.26 13.92 3.29
N ASN A 486 14.76 15.13 3.01
CA ASN A 486 14.65 15.77 1.71
C ASN A 486 15.75 15.35 0.71
N SER A 487 16.75 14.56 1.13
CA SER A 487 17.84 14.12 0.27
C SER A 487 17.42 13.12 -0.80
N ARG A 488 18.13 13.12 -1.94
CA ARG A 488 17.96 12.11 -3.00
C ARG A 488 18.24 10.71 -2.49
N LEU A 489 19.24 10.55 -1.62
CA LEU A 489 19.62 9.31 -0.98
C LEU A 489 18.44 8.70 -0.21
N MET A 490 17.84 9.48 0.68
CA MET A 490 16.73 8.97 1.52
C MET A 490 15.45 8.77 0.71
N ASN A 491 15.20 9.58 -0.32
CA ASN A 491 14.09 9.36 -1.27
C ASN A 491 14.23 8.03 -2.01
N TYR A 492 15.45 7.67 -2.42
CA TYR A 492 15.73 6.38 -3.06
C TYR A 492 15.61 5.22 -2.08
N TYR A 493 16.21 5.34 -0.88
CA TYR A 493 16.07 4.35 0.19
C TYR A 493 14.59 4.10 0.54
N HIS A 494 13.79 5.17 0.68
CA HIS A 494 12.35 5.06 0.93
C HIS A 494 11.63 4.27 -0.16
N SER A 495 11.98 4.51 -1.41
CA SER A 495 11.38 3.83 -2.56
C SER A 495 11.67 2.33 -2.60
N LEU A 496 12.83 1.93 -2.08
CA LEU A 496 13.25 0.53 -2.00
C LEU A 496 12.61 -0.19 -0.80
N MET A 497 12.71 0.41 0.38
CA MET A 497 12.37 -0.26 1.64
C MET A 497 10.88 -0.27 1.95
N TYR A 498 10.15 0.76 1.51
CA TYR A 498 8.74 0.89 1.89
C TYR A 498 7.77 0.71 0.74
N ASN A 499 8.26 0.43 -0.47
CA ASN A 499 7.53 0.11 -1.73
C ASN A 499 6.01 0.41 -1.71
N ASN A 500 5.67 1.64 -1.29
CA ASN A 500 4.30 2.14 -1.17
C ASN A 500 3.94 3.01 -2.37
N LYS A 501 4.41 2.61 -3.53
CA LYS A 501 4.09 3.33 -4.76
C LYS A 501 2.58 3.31 -4.95
N LEU A 502 2.02 4.48 -5.09
CA LEU A 502 0.67 4.73 -5.55
C LEU A 502 0.73 5.07 -7.04
N TYR A 503 -0.43 5.07 -7.68
CA TYR A 503 -0.52 5.53 -9.07
C TYR A 503 0.10 6.92 -9.26
N ALA A 504 0.66 7.15 -10.44
CA ALA A 504 1.34 8.39 -10.84
C ALA A 504 2.60 8.72 -10.01
N GLY A 505 3.37 7.71 -9.61
CA GLY A 505 4.65 7.87 -8.91
C GLY A 505 4.54 8.41 -7.49
N ARG A 506 3.34 8.56 -6.95
CA ARG A 506 3.15 9.00 -5.57
C ARG A 506 3.60 7.94 -4.58
N LYS A 507 4.12 8.41 -3.43
CA LYS A 507 4.58 7.58 -2.31
C LYS A 507 3.84 7.97 -1.04
N ARG A 508 3.75 7.05 -0.10
CA ARG A 508 3.25 7.35 1.24
C ARG A 508 4.40 7.52 2.22
N TYR A 509 4.31 8.57 3.01
CA TYR A 509 5.26 8.91 4.06
C TYR A 509 4.61 8.69 5.44
N PHE A 510 4.24 7.43 5.74
CA PHE A 510 3.64 7.10 7.04
C PHE A 510 4.63 7.34 8.20
N SER A 511 4.10 7.73 9.37
CA SER A 511 4.90 7.94 10.59
C SER A 511 5.83 6.77 10.88
N GLN A 512 5.32 5.54 10.80
CA GLN A 512 6.09 4.32 11.03
C GLN A 512 7.26 4.10 10.06
N TYR A 513 7.21 4.68 8.85
CA TYR A 513 8.32 4.59 7.89
C TYR A 513 9.37 5.63 8.22
N ILE A 514 8.94 6.88 8.44
CA ILE A 514 9.85 7.98 8.76
C ILE A 514 10.55 7.73 10.10
N GLU A 515 9.84 7.23 11.11
CA GLU A 515 10.42 6.84 12.39
C GLU A 515 11.52 5.77 12.27
N ASN A 516 11.48 4.95 11.22
CA ASN A 516 12.47 3.92 10.95
C ASN A 516 13.61 4.35 10.02
N TYR A 517 13.65 5.60 9.54
CA TYR A 517 14.76 6.05 8.72
C TYR A 517 16.08 5.93 9.48
N PRO A 518 17.09 5.26 8.88
CA PRO A 518 18.42 5.17 9.47
C PRO A 518 19.09 6.53 9.43
N LEU A 519 19.72 6.92 10.51
CA LEU A 519 20.50 8.15 10.63
C LEU A 519 21.97 7.79 10.83
N PRO A 520 22.91 8.46 10.15
CA PRO A 520 24.33 8.23 10.32
C PRO A 520 24.80 8.81 11.65
N ARG A 521 26.02 8.47 12.06
CA ARG A 521 26.64 9.08 13.23
C ARG A 521 26.75 10.59 13.03
N PHE A 522 26.34 11.35 14.01
CA PHE A 522 26.50 12.82 14.02
C PHE A 522 27.97 13.16 14.27
N SER A 523 28.81 13.06 13.23
CA SER A 523 30.19 13.56 13.31
C SER A 523 30.15 15.08 13.32
N SER A 524 30.91 15.72 14.20
CA SER A 524 30.80 17.16 14.47
C SER A 524 30.90 18.08 13.23
N ALA A 525 31.78 17.77 12.27
CA ALA A 525 31.96 18.60 11.08
C ALA A 525 30.83 18.49 10.06
N ASN A 526 30.45 17.25 9.65
CA ASN A 526 29.38 17.05 8.66
C ASN A 526 28.01 17.41 9.21
N PHE A 527 27.75 17.12 10.48
CA PHE A 527 26.48 17.49 11.13
C PHE A 527 26.24 19.00 11.08
N GLN A 528 27.21 19.80 11.53
CA GLN A 528 27.10 21.27 11.54
C GLN A 528 26.97 21.84 10.12
N ALA A 529 27.71 21.29 9.15
CA ALA A 529 27.63 21.71 7.75
C ALA A 529 26.22 21.44 7.15
N VAL A 530 25.65 20.28 7.43
CA VAL A 530 24.28 19.95 7.00
C VAL A 530 23.26 20.88 7.66
N VAL A 531 23.33 21.10 8.97
CA VAL A 531 22.43 22.01 9.70
C VAL A 531 22.51 23.43 9.13
N ALA A 532 23.73 23.94 8.88
CA ALA A 532 23.93 25.27 8.30
C ALA A 532 23.29 25.41 6.91
N LEU A 533 23.47 24.40 6.04
CA LEU A 533 22.84 24.40 4.72
C LEU A 533 21.31 24.31 4.80
N VAL A 534 20.78 23.51 5.72
CA VAL A 534 19.33 23.41 5.91
C VAL A 534 18.74 24.72 6.42
N LYS A 535 19.42 25.41 7.35
CA LYS A 535 19.05 26.77 7.78
C LYS A 535 19.05 27.74 6.59
N GLN A 536 20.07 27.69 5.74
CA GLN A 536 20.15 28.52 4.54
C GLN A 536 19.02 28.19 3.56
N LEU A 537 18.74 26.91 3.27
CA LEU A 537 17.67 26.47 2.38
C LEU A 537 16.28 26.91 2.87
N ASN A 538 16.04 26.86 4.18
CA ASN A 538 14.78 27.31 4.77
C ASN A 538 14.58 28.83 4.70
N ASN A 539 15.67 29.62 4.76
CA ASN A 539 15.62 31.08 4.76
C ASN A 539 15.79 31.71 3.36
N THR A 540 16.15 30.93 2.35
CA THR A 540 16.35 31.44 0.99
C THR A 540 15.01 31.62 0.29
N GLU A 541 14.70 32.83 -0.17
CA GLU A 541 13.48 33.16 -0.90
C GLU A 541 13.57 32.87 -2.40
N THR A 542 14.78 32.64 -2.95
CA THR A 542 14.94 32.32 -4.36
C THR A 542 14.23 31.05 -4.77
N LEU A 543 13.60 31.07 -5.96
CA LEU A 543 12.90 29.92 -6.53
C LEU A 543 13.85 28.76 -6.86
N ASP A 544 15.09 29.05 -7.24
CA ASP A 544 16.11 28.05 -7.56
C ASP A 544 17.05 27.82 -6.37
N LYS A 545 16.90 26.66 -5.73
CA LYS A 545 17.71 26.17 -4.61
C LYS A 545 18.64 25.02 -5.03
N SER A 546 18.73 24.73 -6.32
CA SER A 546 19.40 23.53 -6.87
C SER A 546 20.85 23.39 -6.42
N ASP A 547 21.62 24.50 -6.36
CA ASP A 547 23.03 24.46 -5.94
C ASP A 547 23.18 24.09 -4.47
N LEU A 548 22.33 24.65 -3.60
CA LEU A 548 22.32 24.32 -2.17
C LEU A 548 21.87 22.88 -1.93
N GLU A 549 20.86 22.41 -2.64
CA GLU A 549 20.39 21.02 -2.58
C GLU A 549 21.48 20.05 -3.08
N ASN A 550 22.20 20.37 -4.14
CA ASN A 550 23.31 19.56 -4.62
C ASN A 550 24.45 19.47 -3.58
N LYS A 551 24.80 20.59 -2.93
CA LYS A 551 25.77 20.61 -1.83
C LYS A 551 25.29 19.76 -0.65
N LEU A 552 24.02 19.89 -0.26
CA LEU A 552 23.40 19.07 0.79
C LEU A 552 23.45 17.58 0.46
N ASN A 553 23.07 17.19 -0.76
CA ASN A 553 23.10 15.79 -1.18
C ASN A 553 24.51 15.19 -1.12
N LYS A 554 25.56 15.96 -1.49
CA LYS A 554 26.95 15.52 -1.36
C LYS A 554 27.34 15.26 0.09
N LEU A 555 27.03 16.18 1.01
CA LEU A 555 27.32 16.00 2.44
C LEU A 555 26.54 14.82 3.04
N ILE A 556 25.30 14.62 2.65
CA ILE A 556 24.51 13.47 3.08
C ILE A 556 25.11 12.17 2.55
N ASN A 557 25.49 12.08 1.26
CA ASN A 557 26.16 10.90 0.71
C ASN A 557 27.44 10.56 1.51
N GLU A 558 28.29 11.57 1.79
CA GLU A 558 29.51 11.40 2.58
C GLU A 558 29.20 10.90 4.01
N ALA A 559 28.13 11.40 4.64
CA ALA A 559 27.73 10.98 5.98
C ALA A 559 27.34 9.50 6.04
N TYR A 560 26.85 8.93 4.93
CA TYR A 560 26.53 7.49 4.79
C TYR A 560 27.70 6.67 4.17
N GLY A 561 28.88 7.27 3.98
CA GLY A 561 30.04 6.58 3.39
C GLY A 561 29.87 6.23 1.92
N LEU A 562 29.03 6.94 1.18
CA LEU A 562 28.88 6.80 -0.26
C LEU A 562 29.77 7.78 -1.01
N CYS A 563 30.17 7.43 -2.25
CA CYS A 563 30.89 8.35 -3.13
C CYS A 563 30.04 9.60 -3.39
N ARG A 564 30.71 10.75 -3.63
CA ARG A 564 30.05 12.06 -3.80
C ARG A 564 29.00 12.09 -4.91
N ASP A 565 29.17 11.30 -5.96
CA ASP A 565 28.37 11.30 -7.18
C ASP A 565 27.55 10.00 -7.33
N PHE A 566 27.07 9.43 -6.23
CA PHE A 566 26.32 8.18 -6.29
C PHE A 566 24.94 8.33 -6.99
N PHE A 567 24.37 9.56 -7.06
CA PHE A 567 23.10 9.88 -7.75
C PHE A 567 23.27 10.98 -8.78
#